data_aab0368f2f25193c70975cae1d3544d5
#
_entry.id   aab0368f2f25193c70975cae1d3544d5
#
_cell.length_a   1.000
_cell.length_b   1.000
_cell.length_c   1.000
_cell.angle_alpha   90.00
_cell.angle_beta   90.00
_cell.angle_gamma   90.00
#
_symmetry.space_group_name_H-M   'P 1'
#
loop_
_entity.id
_entity.type
_entity.pdbx_description
1 polymer ?
#
loop_
_entity_poly.entity_id
_entity_poly.type
_entity_poly.pdbx_seq_one_letter_code
_entity_poly.pdbx_strand_id
1 'polypeptide(L)'
;MNGVLALLMGIFTLVEFNCENLFDCQHDSLKEDTEFLPTSYRHWTPYRYWRKLNRVGQEIIACGEYEGRFELPDLVALVEVENDSVLFDLTRRSVLRQARYEYVMTSSPDMRGIDVALLYSPFTFRLLRSYGIRVTPIRGMKPTRDILYACGQTIDDDTLHVFVVHAPSRSGGELETRPHRRHVVTRLLESVDSVLTLSPSARIVIAGDFNDTERDASVRQIVAHGLCDLSADAYGTHGAKGTYRYHGRWQNLDHVFGTAPMRDDRKEARLGDFEFVLTEDTKYGGVCPHRTYLGMRYQDGYSDHLPLIIRFVQDSR
;
A
#
# COMPACT_ATOMS: atom_id res chain seq x y z
N MET A 1 29.71 -28.37 -27.18
CA MET A 1 29.40 -26.99 -26.70
C MET A 1 28.00 -27.00 -26.11
N ASN A 2 27.88 -27.21 -24.81
CA ASN A 2 26.59 -27.14 -24.11
C ASN A 2 26.37 -25.67 -23.77
N GLY A 3 25.56 -24.99 -24.58
CA GLY A 3 25.04 -23.67 -24.22
C GLY A 3 24.08 -23.84 -23.06
N VAL A 4 24.50 -23.46 -21.86
CA VAL A 4 23.61 -23.22 -20.74
C VAL A 4 22.76 -22.01 -21.14
N LEU A 5 21.50 -22.24 -21.55
CA LEU A 5 20.50 -21.21 -21.64
C LEU A 5 20.31 -20.73 -20.19
N ALA A 6 20.91 -19.61 -19.80
CA ALA A 6 20.55 -18.95 -18.57
C ALA A 6 19.10 -18.49 -18.76
N LEU A 7 18.13 -19.20 -18.13
CA LEU A 7 16.78 -18.68 -17.97
C LEU A 7 16.93 -17.33 -17.25
N LEU A 8 16.64 -16.25 -17.94
CA LEU A 8 16.49 -14.94 -17.33
C LEU A 8 15.20 -15.00 -16.51
N MET A 9 15.32 -15.34 -15.23
CA MET A 9 14.21 -15.24 -14.31
C MET A 9 13.85 -13.76 -14.16
N GLY A 10 12.66 -13.39 -14.57
CA GLY A 10 12.10 -12.06 -14.35
C GLY A 10 11.79 -11.86 -12.86
N ILE A 11 11.73 -10.62 -12.42
CA ILE A 11 11.26 -10.25 -11.08
C ILE A 11 9.98 -9.46 -11.24
N PHE A 12 8.93 -9.90 -10.54
CA PHE A 12 7.68 -9.16 -10.41
C PHE A 12 7.66 -8.47 -9.05
N THR A 13 7.55 -7.15 -9.06
CA THR A 13 7.63 -6.33 -7.86
C THR A 13 6.27 -5.75 -7.49
N LEU A 14 5.79 -6.08 -6.30
CA LEU A 14 4.65 -5.45 -5.64
C LEU A 14 5.14 -4.50 -4.55
N VAL A 15 4.64 -3.28 -4.55
CA VAL A 15 4.84 -2.30 -3.49
C VAL A 15 3.51 -2.03 -2.79
N GLU A 16 3.50 -2.04 -1.47
CA GLU A 16 2.45 -1.49 -0.64
C GLU A 16 2.93 -0.17 -0.05
N PHE A 17 2.09 0.87 -0.09
CA PHE A 17 2.50 2.18 0.40
C PHE A 17 1.33 3.04 0.90
N ASN A 18 1.38 3.41 2.17
CA ASN A 18 0.52 4.43 2.75
C ASN A 18 1.08 5.82 2.42
N CYS A 19 0.30 6.62 1.70
CA CYS A 19 0.73 7.93 1.20
C CYS A 19 0.67 9.07 2.23
N GLU A 20 0.25 8.84 3.47
CA GLU A 20 0.02 9.91 4.47
C GLU A 20 -0.87 11.03 3.90
N ASN A 21 -2.16 10.75 3.67
CA ASN A 21 -3.15 11.74 3.24
C ASN A 21 -2.77 12.47 1.92
N LEU A 22 -2.77 11.74 0.82
CA LEU A 22 -2.52 12.33 -0.51
C LEU A 22 -3.80 12.99 -1.04
N PHE A 23 -4.02 14.25 -0.63
CA PHE A 23 -5.15 15.09 -1.02
C PHE A 23 -4.75 16.12 -2.07
N ASP A 24 -5.70 16.52 -2.92
CA ASP A 24 -5.58 17.73 -3.71
C ASP A 24 -5.87 19.01 -2.86
N CYS A 25 -6.16 20.11 -3.50
CA CYS A 25 -6.43 21.40 -2.81
C CYS A 25 -7.88 21.84 -3.00
N GLN A 26 -8.76 20.97 -3.43
CA GLN A 26 -10.16 21.28 -3.72
C GLN A 26 -11.05 20.59 -2.69
N HIS A 27 -12.07 21.32 -2.22
CA HIS A 27 -13.00 20.76 -1.24
C HIS A 27 -14.06 19.86 -1.91
N ASP A 28 -14.18 18.64 -1.46
CA ASP A 28 -15.35 17.80 -1.73
C ASP A 28 -16.42 18.07 -0.65
N SER A 29 -17.51 18.70 -1.07
CA SER A 29 -18.63 19.05 -0.17
C SER A 29 -19.29 17.88 0.54
N LEU A 30 -19.01 16.64 0.12
CA LEU A 30 -19.49 15.40 0.72
C LEU A 30 -18.51 14.79 1.73
N LYS A 31 -17.34 15.42 1.92
CA LYS A 31 -16.24 14.90 2.74
C LYS A 31 -15.76 15.89 3.80
N GLU A 32 -15.09 15.38 4.82
CA GLU A 32 -14.48 16.15 5.91
C GLU A 32 -13.00 16.42 5.60
N ASP A 33 -12.71 17.01 4.41
CA ASP A 33 -11.37 17.23 3.86
C ASP A 33 -10.85 18.68 4.08
N THR A 34 -11.59 19.50 4.80
CA THR A 34 -11.32 20.95 4.95
C THR A 34 -9.93 21.26 5.51
N GLU A 35 -9.27 20.31 6.18
CA GLU A 35 -7.91 20.49 6.67
C GLU A 35 -6.86 20.48 5.54
N PHE A 36 -7.21 19.97 4.35
CA PHE A 36 -6.35 19.91 3.16
C PHE A 36 -6.65 21.02 2.15
N LEU A 37 -7.07 22.20 2.63
CA LEU A 37 -7.31 23.38 1.81
C LEU A 37 -6.21 24.42 2.01
N PRO A 38 -5.96 25.30 1.01
CA PRO A 38 -5.00 26.39 1.13
C PRO A 38 -5.30 27.36 2.29
N THR A 39 -6.59 27.53 2.62
CA THR A 39 -7.08 28.40 3.69
C THR A 39 -7.12 27.71 5.06
N SER A 40 -6.88 26.40 5.12
CA SER A 40 -6.89 25.64 6.38
C SER A 40 -5.68 25.99 7.26
N TYR A 41 -5.73 25.53 8.50
CA TYR A 41 -4.58 25.64 9.42
C TYR A 41 -3.33 24.88 8.94
N ARG A 42 -3.49 23.86 8.08
CA ARG A 42 -2.37 23.13 7.44
C ARG A 42 -1.77 23.93 6.30
N HIS A 43 -2.47 24.94 5.78
CA HIS A 43 -2.06 25.68 4.58
C HIS A 43 -1.66 24.74 3.43
N TRP A 44 -2.56 23.80 3.08
CA TRP A 44 -2.32 22.82 2.04
C TRP A 44 -2.45 23.47 0.66
N THR A 45 -1.40 24.17 0.25
CA THR A 45 -1.35 24.94 -1.00
C THR A 45 -1.06 24.03 -2.20
N PRO A 46 -1.36 24.47 -3.44
CA PRO A 46 -0.97 23.74 -4.65
C PRO A 46 0.53 23.41 -4.70
N TYR A 47 1.38 24.29 -4.19
CA TYR A 47 2.82 24.03 -4.09
C TYR A 47 3.11 22.79 -3.21
N ARG A 48 2.50 22.68 -2.03
CA ARG A 48 2.67 21.53 -1.12
C ARG A 48 2.10 20.26 -1.72
N TYR A 49 0.94 20.34 -2.36
CA TYR A 49 0.32 19.24 -3.08
C TYR A 49 1.26 18.65 -4.15
N TRP A 50 1.74 19.48 -5.07
CA TRP A 50 2.65 19.03 -6.14
C TRP A 50 3.99 18.53 -5.61
N ARG A 51 4.48 19.10 -4.52
CA ARG A 51 5.67 18.59 -3.84
C ARG A 51 5.43 17.19 -3.27
N LYS A 52 4.34 16.99 -2.52
CA LYS A 52 3.93 15.69 -1.96
C LYS A 52 3.75 14.65 -3.06
N LEU A 53 3.03 15.01 -4.12
CA LEU A 53 2.76 14.14 -5.26
C LEU A 53 4.07 13.64 -5.92
N ASN A 54 5.02 14.57 -6.16
CA ASN A 54 6.31 14.18 -6.73
C ASN A 54 7.16 13.35 -5.77
N ARG A 55 7.07 13.54 -4.46
CA ARG A 55 7.76 12.73 -3.46
C ARG A 55 7.22 11.32 -3.39
N VAL A 56 5.91 11.14 -3.37
CA VAL A 56 5.29 9.82 -3.51
C VAL A 56 5.78 9.13 -4.78
N GLY A 57 5.83 9.87 -5.90
CA GLY A 57 6.36 9.35 -7.15
C GLY A 57 7.84 8.95 -7.07
N GLN A 58 8.68 9.75 -6.40
CA GLN A 58 10.11 9.43 -6.19
C GLN A 58 10.29 8.17 -5.34
N GLU A 59 9.47 8.00 -4.30
CA GLU A 59 9.48 6.84 -3.43
C GLU A 59 9.11 5.56 -4.19
N ILE A 60 8.04 5.62 -4.99
CA ILE A 60 7.63 4.52 -5.87
C ILE A 60 8.75 4.16 -6.86
N ILE A 61 9.37 5.16 -7.48
CA ILE A 61 10.50 4.93 -8.40
C ILE A 61 11.64 4.22 -7.67
N ALA A 62 12.03 4.69 -6.48
CA ALA A 62 13.14 4.10 -5.73
C ALA A 62 12.90 2.62 -5.34
N CYS A 63 11.63 2.21 -5.17
CA CYS A 63 11.29 0.80 -4.92
C CYS A 63 11.66 -0.14 -6.07
N GLY A 64 11.92 0.39 -7.25
CA GLY A 64 12.32 -0.37 -8.44
C GLY A 64 13.79 -0.81 -8.48
N GLU A 65 14.62 -0.34 -7.55
CA GLU A 65 16.03 -0.77 -7.50
C GLU A 65 16.15 -2.17 -6.89
N TYR A 66 16.85 -3.06 -7.61
CA TYR A 66 17.10 -4.42 -7.16
C TYR A 66 18.43 -4.96 -7.74
N GLU A 67 19.36 -5.35 -6.88
CA GLU A 67 20.66 -5.94 -7.25
C GLU A 67 21.44 -5.12 -8.29
N GLY A 68 21.41 -3.78 -8.17
CA GLY A 68 22.07 -2.86 -9.09
C GLY A 68 21.37 -2.71 -10.44
N ARG A 69 20.18 -3.26 -10.61
CA ARG A 69 19.29 -3.04 -11.74
C ARG A 69 18.16 -2.11 -11.34
N PHE A 70 17.53 -1.51 -12.30
CA PHE A 70 16.40 -0.62 -12.07
C PHE A 70 15.24 -1.02 -12.99
N GLU A 71 14.16 -1.49 -12.39
CA GLU A 71 12.91 -1.80 -13.06
C GLU A 71 11.75 -1.24 -12.20
N LEU A 72 10.87 -0.46 -12.81
CA LEU A 72 9.72 0.09 -12.07
C LEU A 72 8.87 -1.06 -11.48
N PRO A 73 8.29 -0.87 -10.27
CA PRO A 73 7.37 -1.86 -9.71
C PRO A 73 6.23 -2.20 -10.67
N ASP A 74 5.83 -3.45 -10.72
CA ASP A 74 4.74 -3.93 -11.58
C ASP A 74 3.38 -3.53 -11.05
N LEU A 75 3.23 -3.61 -9.70
CA LEU A 75 2.04 -3.22 -8.96
C LEU A 75 2.41 -2.31 -7.78
N VAL A 76 1.59 -1.28 -7.55
CA VAL A 76 1.72 -0.41 -6.38
C VAL A 76 0.35 -0.27 -5.72
N ALA A 77 0.17 -0.91 -4.56
CA ALA A 77 -1.00 -0.78 -3.72
C ALA A 77 -0.87 0.50 -2.87
N LEU A 78 -1.70 1.48 -3.13
CA LEU A 78 -1.69 2.75 -2.43
C LEU A 78 -2.86 2.84 -1.46
N VAL A 79 -2.62 3.38 -0.28
CA VAL A 79 -3.66 3.74 0.68
C VAL A 79 -3.52 5.21 1.08
N GLU A 80 -4.61 5.79 1.59
CA GLU A 80 -4.72 7.23 1.88
C GLU A 80 -4.62 8.13 0.65
N VAL A 81 -5.25 7.73 -0.44
CA VAL A 81 -5.42 8.54 -1.66
C VAL A 81 -6.83 9.11 -1.71
N GLU A 82 -6.97 10.38 -2.04
CA GLU A 82 -8.27 11.05 -1.99
C GLU A 82 -9.21 10.64 -3.14
N ASN A 83 -8.78 10.86 -4.38
CA ASN A 83 -9.69 10.76 -5.53
C ASN A 83 -8.97 10.45 -6.86
N ASP A 84 -9.76 10.29 -7.91
CA ASP A 84 -9.29 10.03 -9.27
C ASP A 84 -8.38 11.15 -9.81
N SER A 85 -8.66 12.41 -9.49
CA SER A 85 -7.85 13.53 -9.94
C SER A 85 -6.43 13.46 -9.38
N VAL A 86 -6.28 13.06 -8.13
CA VAL A 86 -4.97 12.85 -7.49
C VAL A 86 -4.18 11.74 -8.17
N LEU A 87 -4.84 10.62 -8.48
CA LEU A 87 -4.19 9.51 -9.21
C LEU A 87 -3.84 9.88 -10.64
N PHE A 88 -4.70 10.62 -11.31
CA PHE A 88 -4.41 11.15 -12.64
C PHE A 88 -3.17 12.06 -12.59
N ASP A 89 -3.11 12.97 -11.64
CA ASP A 89 -1.95 13.86 -11.47
C ASP A 89 -0.68 13.07 -11.13
N LEU A 90 -0.79 12.05 -10.26
CA LEU A 90 0.33 11.18 -9.90
C LEU A 90 0.86 10.43 -11.12
N THR A 91 -0.02 9.81 -11.90
CA THR A 91 0.40 8.92 -13.00
C THR A 91 0.66 9.64 -14.32
N ARG A 92 0.05 10.81 -14.55
CA ARG A 92 0.13 11.52 -15.84
C ARG A 92 0.93 12.85 -15.79
N ARG A 93 1.09 13.45 -14.60
CA ARG A 93 1.66 14.80 -14.50
C ARG A 93 2.88 14.89 -13.57
N SER A 94 3.02 13.94 -12.63
CA SER A 94 4.15 13.91 -11.70
C SER A 94 5.42 13.34 -12.36
N VAL A 95 6.44 13.08 -11.53
CA VAL A 95 7.66 12.37 -11.96
C VAL A 95 7.39 10.96 -12.46
N LEU A 96 6.25 10.34 -12.08
CA LEU A 96 5.83 9.02 -12.56
C LEU A 96 5.24 9.00 -13.98
N ARG A 97 5.00 10.14 -14.62
CA ARG A 97 4.33 10.19 -15.94
C ARG A 97 4.96 9.32 -17.03
N GLN A 98 6.26 9.08 -16.95
CA GLN A 98 6.97 8.23 -17.93
C GLN A 98 6.85 6.74 -17.63
N ALA A 99 6.46 6.36 -16.41
CA ALA A 99 6.21 4.99 -16.01
C ALA A 99 4.97 4.40 -16.71
N ARG A 100 4.06 5.26 -17.18
CA ARG A 100 2.83 4.89 -17.89
C ARG A 100 1.92 3.95 -17.10
N TYR A 101 1.95 4.07 -15.76
CA TYR A 101 1.02 3.31 -14.93
C TYR A 101 -0.43 3.59 -15.30
N GLU A 102 -1.22 2.53 -15.37
CA GLU A 102 -2.68 2.60 -15.27
C GLU A 102 -3.07 2.40 -13.81
N TYR A 103 -4.33 2.70 -13.46
CA TYR A 103 -4.79 2.55 -12.09
C TYR A 103 -6.26 2.20 -11.98
N VAL A 104 -6.62 1.65 -10.84
CA VAL A 104 -8.00 1.48 -10.35
C VAL A 104 -8.05 1.88 -8.89
N MET A 105 -9.19 2.41 -8.45
CA MET A 105 -9.40 2.82 -7.06
C MET A 105 -10.82 2.55 -6.59
N THR A 106 -11.04 2.60 -5.29
CA THR A 106 -12.37 2.60 -4.70
C THR A 106 -12.97 4.02 -4.69
N SER A 107 -14.28 4.08 -4.46
CA SER A 107 -14.99 5.30 -4.09
C SER A 107 -15.87 4.95 -2.91
N SER A 108 -15.36 5.16 -1.72
CA SER A 108 -15.91 4.64 -0.48
C SER A 108 -16.70 5.70 0.32
N PRO A 109 -17.53 5.27 1.28
CA PRO A 109 -18.27 6.18 2.13
C PRO A 109 -17.43 6.77 3.28
N ASP A 110 -16.12 6.57 3.29
CA ASP A 110 -15.25 7.18 4.30
C ASP A 110 -15.41 8.70 4.31
N MET A 111 -15.70 9.25 5.48
CA MET A 111 -16.00 10.69 5.62
C MET A 111 -14.76 11.56 5.48
N ARG A 112 -13.56 11.04 5.76
CA ARG A 112 -12.31 11.79 5.51
C ARG A 112 -12.05 12.02 4.02
N GLY A 113 -12.64 11.19 3.15
CA GLY A 113 -12.41 11.26 1.72
C GLY A 113 -11.14 10.55 1.27
N ILE A 114 -10.67 9.56 2.00
CA ILE A 114 -9.53 8.73 1.58
C ILE A 114 -10.00 7.36 1.11
N ASP A 115 -9.30 6.85 0.12
CA ASP A 115 -9.58 5.58 -0.54
C ASP A 115 -8.31 4.75 -0.71
N VAL A 116 -8.46 3.59 -1.33
CA VAL A 116 -7.38 2.69 -1.71
C VAL A 116 -7.31 2.56 -3.22
N ALA A 117 -6.10 2.39 -3.75
CA ALA A 117 -5.86 2.30 -5.18
C ALA A 117 -4.80 1.24 -5.51
N LEU A 118 -4.81 0.78 -6.74
CA LEU A 118 -3.79 -0.07 -7.33
C LEU A 118 -3.28 0.58 -8.61
N LEU A 119 -2.01 1.01 -8.62
CA LEU A 119 -1.31 1.32 -9.85
C LEU A 119 -0.77 0.02 -10.43
N TYR A 120 -0.78 -0.12 -11.74
CA TYR A 120 -0.21 -1.30 -12.41
C TYR A 120 0.48 -0.92 -13.72
N SER A 121 1.57 -1.62 -14.01
CA SER A 121 2.23 -1.54 -15.31
C SER A 121 1.42 -2.31 -16.34
N PRO A 122 0.86 -1.66 -17.39
CA PRO A 122 0.09 -2.38 -18.43
C PRO A 122 0.98 -3.28 -19.29
N PHE A 123 2.31 -3.21 -19.12
CA PHE A 123 3.27 -4.06 -19.84
C PHE A 123 3.48 -5.43 -19.18
N THR A 124 3.23 -5.51 -17.85
CA THR A 124 3.50 -6.72 -17.05
C THR A 124 2.26 -7.25 -16.35
N PHE A 125 1.19 -6.45 -16.29
CA PHE A 125 -0.08 -6.84 -15.69
C PHE A 125 -1.25 -6.35 -16.55
N ARG A 126 -2.01 -7.26 -17.11
CA ARG A 126 -3.22 -6.98 -17.89
C ARG A 126 -4.45 -7.08 -16.99
N LEU A 127 -4.99 -5.97 -16.58
CA LEU A 127 -6.21 -5.94 -15.77
C LEU A 127 -7.39 -6.57 -16.53
N LEU A 128 -8.10 -7.49 -15.88
CA LEU A 128 -9.31 -8.15 -16.40
C LEU A 128 -10.58 -7.57 -15.79
N ARG A 129 -10.56 -7.30 -14.47
CA ARG A 129 -11.68 -6.67 -13.76
C ARG A 129 -11.22 -6.08 -12.43
N SER A 130 -11.98 -5.09 -11.95
CA SER A 130 -11.83 -4.53 -10.61
C SER A 130 -13.17 -4.05 -10.06
N TYR A 131 -13.31 -4.03 -8.74
CA TYR A 131 -14.45 -3.45 -8.03
C TYR A 131 -14.13 -3.21 -6.55
N GLY A 132 -14.91 -2.30 -5.95
CA GLY A 132 -14.88 -2.08 -4.51
C GLY A 132 -15.78 -3.09 -3.77
N ILE A 133 -15.25 -3.70 -2.72
CA ILE A 133 -15.98 -4.58 -1.82
C ILE A 133 -16.43 -3.74 -0.64
N ARG A 134 -17.74 -3.51 -0.55
CA ARG A 134 -18.34 -2.69 0.51
C ARG A 134 -18.11 -3.29 1.89
N VAL A 135 -17.61 -2.46 2.80
CA VAL A 135 -17.54 -2.76 4.24
C VAL A 135 -18.70 -2.03 4.93
N THR A 136 -19.77 -2.76 5.22
CA THR A 136 -20.92 -2.21 5.94
C THR A 136 -20.54 -2.00 7.40
N PRO A 137 -20.67 -0.77 7.95
CA PRO A 137 -20.29 -0.51 9.33
C PRO A 137 -21.07 -1.35 10.34
N ILE A 138 -20.39 -1.85 11.37
CA ILE A 138 -21.00 -2.44 12.57
C ILE A 138 -21.30 -1.36 13.60
N ARG A 139 -22.01 -1.72 14.68
CA ARG A 139 -22.35 -0.78 15.76
C ARG A 139 -21.11 -0.05 16.30
N GLY A 140 -21.16 1.27 16.32
CA GLY A 140 -20.06 2.14 16.78
C GLY A 140 -18.94 2.40 15.77
N MET A 141 -19.00 1.77 14.59
CA MET A 141 -18.06 2.00 13.51
C MET A 141 -18.57 3.13 12.60
N LYS A 142 -17.72 4.09 12.29
CA LYS A 142 -18.01 5.08 11.23
C LYS A 142 -17.94 4.41 9.86
N PRO A 143 -18.58 4.99 8.82
CA PRO A 143 -18.31 4.60 7.44
C PRO A 143 -16.80 4.57 7.17
N THR A 144 -16.34 3.54 6.46
CA THR A 144 -14.92 3.32 6.22
C THR A 144 -14.66 3.00 4.76
N ARG A 145 -13.37 2.85 4.42
CA ARG A 145 -12.92 2.50 3.08
C ARG A 145 -13.46 1.13 2.67
N ASP A 146 -13.80 1.01 1.40
CA ASP A 146 -14.05 -0.27 0.77
C ASP A 146 -12.73 -1.00 0.52
N ILE A 147 -12.77 -2.30 0.38
CA ILE A 147 -11.62 -3.10 -0.04
C ILE A 147 -11.60 -3.09 -1.57
N LEU A 148 -10.49 -2.72 -2.18
CA LEU A 148 -10.32 -2.84 -3.63
C LEU A 148 -9.99 -4.29 -3.98
N TYR A 149 -10.73 -4.86 -4.90
CA TYR A 149 -10.37 -6.09 -5.58
C TYR A 149 -10.00 -5.80 -7.03
N ALA A 150 -8.88 -6.35 -7.48
CA ALA A 150 -8.45 -6.37 -8.87
C ALA A 150 -8.01 -7.78 -9.25
N CYS A 151 -8.31 -8.17 -10.49
CA CYS A 151 -7.87 -9.44 -11.05
C CYS A 151 -7.29 -9.18 -12.44
N GLY A 152 -6.13 -9.72 -12.73
CA GLY A 152 -5.45 -9.55 -14.00
C GLY A 152 -4.52 -10.72 -14.31
N GLN A 153 -3.93 -10.68 -15.50
CA GLN A 153 -2.92 -11.64 -15.93
C GLN A 153 -1.54 -11.00 -15.88
N THR A 154 -0.59 -11.73 -15.33
CA THR A 154 0.83 -11.39 -15.38
C THR A 154 1.42 -11.74 -16.74
N ILE A 155 2.67 -11.36 -16.99
CA ILE A 155 3.36 -11.67 -18.25
C ILE A 155 3.50 -13.18 -18.50
N ASP A 156 3.45 -13.99 -17.43
CA ASP A 156 3.52 -15.46 -17.51
C ASP A 156 2.14 -16.12 -17.76
N ASP A 157 1.12 -15.31 -18.12
CA ASP A 157 -0.27 -15.70 -18.28
C ASP A 157 -0.94 -16.22 -17.00
N ASP A 158 -0.30 -16.12 -15.85
CA ASP A 158 -0.90 -16.48 -14.57
C ASP A 158 -1.96 -15.45 -14.16
N THR A 159 -3.09 -15.93 -13.67
CA THR A 159 -4.11 -15.05 -13.11
C THR A 159 -3.75 -14.69 -11.67
N LEU A 160 -3.56 -13.39 -11.43
CA LEU A 160 -3.27 -12.83 -10.11
C LEU A 160 -4.49 -12.06 -9.59
N HIS A 161 -4.89 -12.37 -8.36
CA HIS A 161 -5.93 -11.68 -7.62
C HIS A 161 -5.28 -10.76 -6.58
N VAL A 162 -5.62 -9.49 -6.60
CA VAL A 162 -5.05 -8.46 -5.73
C VAL A 162 -6.15 -7.84 -4.89
N PHE A 163 -5.97 -7.78 -3.57
CA PHE A 163 -6.82 -7.03 -2.66
C PHE A 163 -6.00 -5.90 -2.04
N VAL A 164 -6.53 -4.67 -2.06
CA VAL A 164 -5.92 -3.54 -1.35
C VAL A 164 -6.84 -3.12 -0.21
N VAL A 165 -6.27 -3.01 0.98
CA VAL A 165 -7.01 -2.82 2.24
C VAL A 165 -6.45 -1.62 3.00
N HIS A 166 -7.35 -0.79 3.55
CA HIS A 166 -6.96 0.17 4.59
C HIS A 166 -7.94 0.05 5.75
N ALA A 167 -7.53 -0.66 6.78
CA ALA A 167 -8.36 -0.90 7.97
C ALA A 167 -8.50 0.35 8.84
N PRO A 168 -9.55 0.47 9.67
CA PRO A 168 -9.75 1.61 10.57
C PRO A 168 -8.55 1.84 11.49
N SER A 169 -8.15 3.12 11.63
CA SER A 169 -7.03 3.50 12.47
C SER A 169 -7.29 3.21 13.96
N ARG A 170 -6.24 3.27 14.78
CA ARG A 170 -6.32 3.16 16.25
C ARG A 170 -6.79 4.45 16.92
N SER A 171 -7.11 5.49 16.14
CA SER A 171 -7.61 6.76 16.63
C SER A 171 -8.94 6.57 17.37
N GLY A 172 -9.07 7.19 18.53
CA GLY A 172 -10.21 7.00 19.44
C GLY A 172 -10.06 5.85 20.43
N GLY A 173 -8.95 5.12 20.37
CA GLY A 173 -8.61 4.02 21.29
C GLY A 173 -8.38 2.70 20.55
N GLU A 174 -7.27 2.05 20.87
CA GLU A 174 -6.90 0.78 20.21
C GLU A 174 -7.91 -0.34 20.51
N LEU A 175 -8.37 -0.44 21.75
CA LEU A 175 -9.32 -1.47 22.19
C LEU A 175 -10.72 -1.23 21.59
N GLU A 176 -11.15 0.02 21.53
CA GLU A 176 -12.45 0.45 21.00
C GLU A 176 -12.54 0.18 19.49
N THR A 177 -11.45 0.40 18.77
CA THR A 177 -11.40 0.23 17.30
C THR A 177 -11.02 -1.18 16.84
N ARG A 178 -10.50 -2.03 17.72
CA ARG A 178 -10.13 -3.43 17.41
C ARG A 178 -11.27 -4.25 16.76
N PRO A 179 -12.54 -4.18 17.23
CA PRO A 179 -13.64 -4.88 16.57
C PRO A 179 -13.86 -4.42 15.11
N HIS A 180 -13.61 -3.14 14.82
CA HIS A 180 -13.79 -2.56 13.50
C HIS A 180 -12.75 -3.13 12.51
N ARG A 181 -11.48 -3.22 12.91
CA ARG A 181 -10.41 -3.84 12.10
C ARG A 181 -10.68 -5.32 11.84
N ARG A 182 -11.11 -6.05 12.88
CA ARG A 182 -11.50 -7.46 12.71
C ARG A 182 -12.67 -7.63 11.74
N HIS A 183 -13.64 -6.71 11.77
CA HIS A 183 -14.78 -6.74 10.84
C HIS A 183 -14.35 -6.56 9.39
N VAL A 184 -13.42 -5.60 9.12
CA VAL A 184 -12.84 -5.41 7.78
C VAL A 184 -12.13 -6.70 7.32
N VAL A 185 -11.32 -7.31 8.20
CA VAL A 185 -10.63 -8.56 7.89
C VAL A 185 -11.61 -9.71 7.65
N THR A 186 -12.69 -9.82 8.41
CA THR A 186 -13.72 -10.84 8.14
C THR A 186 -14.31 -10.66 6.75
N ARG A 187 -14.66 -9.40 6.37
CA ARG A 187 -15.20 -9.10 5.05
C ARG A 187 -14.20 -9.39 3.92
N LEU A 188 -12.91 -9.12 4.16
CA LEU A 188 -11.83 -9.49 3.25
C LEU A 188 -11.78 -11.01 3.03
N LEU A 189 -11.74 -11.78 4.11
CA LEU A 189 -11.62 -13.24 4.06
C LEU A 189 -12.81 -13.92 3.38
N GLU A 190 -14.04 -13.43 3.59
CA GLU A 190 -15.22 -13.89 2.83
C GLU A 190 -15.03 -13.72 1.32
N SER A 191 -14.36 -12.65 0.91
CA SER A 191 -14.09 -12.37 -0.51
C SER A 191 -12.95 -13.24 -1.04
N VAL A 192 -11.93 -13.51 -0.24
CA VAL A 192 -10.86 -14.48 -0.53
C VAL A 192 -11.43 -15.87 -0.70
N ASP A 193 -12.32 -16.31 0.20
CA ASP A 193 -13.00 -17.61 0.11
C ASP A 193 -13.80 -17.76 -1.18
N SER A 194 -14.43 -16.68 -1.62
CA SER A 194 -15.17 -16.69 -2.89
C SER A 194 -14.25 -16.97 -4.09
N VAL A 195 -13.01 -16.46 -4.07
CA VAL A 195 -12.00 -16.76 -5.10
C VAL A 195 -11.51 -18.19 -4.96
N LEU A 196 -11.15 -18.63 -3.75
CA LEU A 196 -10.61 -19.98 -3.48
C LEU A 196 -11.64 -21.08 -3.74
N THR A 197 -12.92 -20.81 -3.57
CA THR A 197 -14.00 -21.75 -3.91
C THR A 197 -14.01 -22.05 -5.42
N LEU A 198 -13.74 -21.04 -6.26
CA LEU A 198 -13.69 -21.19 -7.72
C LEU A 198 -12.34 -21.73 -8.20
N SER A 199 -11.26 -21.40 -7.49
CA SER A 199 -9.90 -21.81 -7.83
C SER A 199 -9.11 -22.04 -6.53
N PRO A 200 -9.04 -23.29 -6.01
CA PRO A 200 -8.37 -23.61 -4.75
C PRO A 200 -6.86 -23.31 -4.72
N SER A 201 -6.23 -23.24 -5.88
CA SER A 201 -4.81 -22.86 -6.06
C SER A 201 -4.62 -21.43 -6.57
N ALA A 202 -5.63 -20.57 -6.43
CA ALA A 202 -5.54 -19.19 -6.92
C ALA A 202 -4.33 -18.45 -6.33
N ARG A 203 -3.68 -17.67 -7.17
CA ARG A 203 -2.62 -16.75 -6.79
C ARG A 203 -3.28 -15.47 -6.26
N ILE A 204 -3.25 -15.30 -4.95
CA ILE A 204 -3.86 -14.14 -4.27
C ILE A 204 -2.79 -13.40 -3.50
N VAL A 205 -2.76 -12.08 -3.65
CA VAL A 205 -2.02 -11.16 -2.78
C VAL A 205 -2.98 -10.16 -2.15
N ILE A 206 -2.73 -9.83 -0.91
CA ILE A 206 -3.47 -8.83 -0.13
C ILE A 206 -2.43 -7.86 0.40
N ALA A 207 -2.55 -6.58 0.08
CA ALA A 207 -1.61 -5.55 0.49
C ALA A 207 -2.36 -4.39 1.16
N GLY A 208 -1.77 -3.75 2.15
CA GLY A 208 -2.36 -2.55 2.73
C GLY A 208 -1.96 -2.28 4.17
N ASP A 209 -2.47 -1.16 4.68
CA ASP A 209 -2.36 -0.76 6.08
C ASP A 209 -3.50 -1.37 6.89
N PHE A 210 -3.15 -2.35 7.73
CA PHE A 210 -4.10 -3.01 8.63
C PHE A 210 -4.28 -2.28 9.95
N ASN A 211 -3.46 -1.26 10.23
CA ASN A 211 -3.43 -0.54 11.50
C ASN A 211 -3.30 -1.45 12.73
N ASP A 212 -2.86 -2.68 12.52
CA ASP A 212 -2.60 -3.72 13.52
C ASP A 212 -1.28 -4.44 13.19
N THR A 213 -0.60 -4.92 14.23
CA THR A 213 0.67 -5.66 14.11
C THR A 213 0.42 -7.17 14.01
N GLU A 214 1.48 -7.94 13.75
CA GLU A 214 1.46 -9.41 13.73
C GLU A 214 0.90 -10.05 15.03
N ARG A 215 0.88 -9.30 16.13
CA ARG A 215 0.38 -9.74 17.44
C ARG A 215 -1.11 -9.52 17.61
N ASP A 216 -1.71 -8.71 16.76
CA ASP A 216 -3.11 -8.31 16.88
C ASP A 216 -4.06 -9.36 16.27
N ALA A 217 -5.30 -9.36 16.77
CA ALA A 217 -6.25 -10.41 16.44
C ALA A 217 -6.68 -10.40 14.97
N SER A 218 -6.72 -9.23 14.32
CA SER A 218 -7.07 -9.08 12.90
C SER A 218 -6.02 -9.72 12.00
N VAL A 219 -4.73 -9.43 12.23
CA VAL A 219 -3.61 -10.01 11.46
C VAL A 219 -3.51 -11.52 11.71
N ARG A 220 -3.61 -11.95 12.99
CA ARG A 220 -3.63 -13.39 13.30
C ARG A 220 -4.81 -14.13 12.68
N GLN A 221 -5.95 -13.48 12.50
CA GLN A 221 -7.10 -14.07 11.81
C GLN A 221 -6.78 -14.41 10.35
N ILE A 222 -6.04 -13.54 9.65
CA ILE A 222 -5.62 -13.78 8.26
C ILE A 222 -4.69 -14.99 8.17
N VAL A 223 -3.69 -15.06 9.05
CA VAL A 223 -2.74 -16.19 9.09
C VAL A 223 -3.44 -17.50 9.49
N ALA A 224 -4.34 -17.44 10.47
CA ALA A 224 -5.12 -18.61 10.89
C ALA A 224 -6.09 -19.11 9.79
N HIS A 225 -6.44 -18.25 8.84
CA HIS A 225 -7.25 -18.60 7.65
C HIS A 225 -6.45 -19.34 6.57
N GLY A 226 -5.15 -19.51 6.75
CA GLY A 226 -4.27 -20.23 5.84
C GLY A 226 -3.49 -19.35 4.85
N LEU A 227 -3.57 -18.02 4.98
CA LEU A 227 -2.75 -17.09 4.21
C LEU A 227 -1.38 -16.91 4.88
N CYS A 228 -0.34 -16.74 4.06
CA CYS A 228 1.03 -16.52 4.51
C CYS A 228 1.29 -15.01 4.63
N ASP A 229 1.90 -14.56 5.71
CA ASP A 229 2.45 -13.20 5.79
C ASP A 229 3.74 -13.16 4.98
N LEU A 230 3.68 -12.53 3.80
CA LEU A 230 4.81 -12.39 2.88
C LEU A 230 5.78 -11.27 3.30
N SER A 231 5.38 -10.47 4.28
CA SER A 231 6.14 -9.33 4.78
C SER A 231 6.77 -9.55 6.16
N ALA A 232 6.54 -10.72 6.78
CA ALA A 232 6.93 -10.98 8.16
C ALA A 232 8.43 -10.83 8.46
N ASP A 233 9.28 -11.05 7.47
CA ASP A 233 10.74 -10.94 7.53
C ASP A 233 11.29 -9.74 6.75
N ALA A 234 10.44 -8.76 6.41
CA ALA A 234 10.87 -7.56 5.72
C ALA A 234 11.93 -6.80 6.54
N TYR A 235 13.00 -6.41 5.87
CA TYR A 235 14.12 -5.73 6.52
C TYR A 235 14.45 -4.41 5.84
N GLY A 236 14.97 -3.48 6.63
CA GLY A 236 15.52 -2.21 6.16
C GLY A 236 17.04 -2.23 6.13
N THR A 237 17.63 -1.36 5.34
CA THR A 237 19.09 -1.22 5.18
C THR A 237 19.64 0.09 5.76
N HIS A 238 18.76 1.05 6.08
CA HIS A 238 19.12 2.37 6.60
C HIS A 238 18.59 2.62 8.02
N GLY A 239 18.27 1.54 8.74
CA GLY A 239 17.95 1.61 10.17
C GLY A 239 16.47 1.50 10.51
N ALA A 240 15.57 1.39 9.55
CA ALA A 240 14.18 1.05 9.82
C ALA A 240 14.04 -0.41 10.28
N LYS A 241 13.08 -0.63 11.19
CA LYS A 241 12.75 -1.97 11.72
C LYS A 241 11.24 -2.27 11.61
N GLY A 242 10.53 -1.52 10.78
CA GLY A 242 9.11 -1.62 10.53
C GLY A 242 8.66 -0.52 9.58
N THR A 243 7.41 -0.54 9.19
CA THR A 243 6.86 0.42 8.24
C THR A 243 6.45 1.75 8.89
N TYR A 244 6.11 1.72 10.18
CA TYR A 244 5.64 2.88 10.93
C TYR A 244 6.41 3.06 12.23
N ARG A 245 6.64 4.32 12.65
CA ARG A 245 7.33 4.59 13.90
C ARG A 245 6.52 5.50 14.82
N TYR A 246 6.21 4.99 16.02
CA TYR A 246 5.47 5.72 17.02
C TYR A 246 6.19 5.73 18.37
N HIS A 247 6.39 6.91 18.96
CA HIS A 247 7.10 7.09 20.23
C HIS A 247 8.44 6.32 20.30
N GLY A 248 9.23 6.41 19.23
CA GLY A 248 10.54 5.77 19.14
C GLY A 248 10.51 4.26 18.88
N ARG A 249 9.32 3.65 18.75
CA ARG A 249 9.15 2.22 18.50
C ARG A 249 8.68 1.99 17.08
N TRP A 250 9.39 1.13 16.38
CA TRP A 250 8.95 0.64 15.06
C TRP A 250 7.81 -0.37 15.21
N GLN A 251 6.86 -0.32 14.30
CA GLN A 251 5.72 -1.21 14.17
C GLN A 251 5.53 -1.58 12.70
N ASN A 252 5.09 -2.79 12.43
CA ASN A 252 4.62 -3.20 11.12
C ASN A 252 3.09 -3.09 11.16
N LEU A 253 2.55 -2.02 10.59
CA LEU A 253 1.10 -1.80 10.45
C LEU A 253 0.64 -2.15 9.04
N ASP A 254 1.58 -2.07 8.10
CA ASP A 254 1.43 -2.40 6.71
C ASP A 254 1.87 -3.85 6.50
N HIS A 255 1.07 -4.62 5.78
CA HIS A 255 1.33 -6.05 5.55
C HIS A 255 1.04 -6.44 4.11
N VAL A 256 1.74 -7.45 3.65
CA VAL A 256 1.41 -8.17 2.43
C VAL A 256 1.21 -9.65 2.77
N PHE A 257 0.00 -10.16 2.52
CA PHE A 257 -0.32 -11.57 2.66
C PHE A 257 -0.51 -12.22 1.30
N GLY A 258 -0.34 -13.53 1.22
CA GLY A 258 -0.59 -14.27 0.00
C GLY A 258 -0.94 -15.73 0.24
N THR A 259 -1.47 -16.36 -0.79
CA THR A 259 -1.67 -17.81 -0.84
C THR A 259 -0.33 -18.56 -0.96
N ALA A 260 -0.34 -19.88 -0.75
CA ALA A 260 0.86 -20.70 -0.84
C ALA A 260 1.63 -20.54 -2.16
N PRO A 261 0.99 -20.49 -3.35
CA PRO A 261 1.72 -20.21 -4.59
C PRO A 261 2.50 -18.89 -4.57
N MET A 262 1.93 -17.82 -3.99
CA MET A 262 2.62 -16.54 -3.88
C MET A 262 3.78 -16.57 -2.88
N ARG A 263 3.64 -17.34 -1.77
CA ARG A 263 4.74 -17.57 -0.83
C ARG A 263 5.89 -18.32 -1.50
N ASP A 264 5.58 -19.35 -2.28
CA ASP A 264 6.59 -20.21 -2.91
C ASP A 264 7.41 -19.47 -3.96
N ASP A 265 6.81 -18.48 -4.65
CA ASP A 265 7.49 -17.61 -5.62
C ASP A 265 8.14 -16.39 -4.98
N ARG A 266 7.90 -16.13 -3.69
CA ARG A 266 8.49 -14.95 -3.03
C ARG A 266 10.01 -15.06 -2.96
N LYS A 267 10.69 -14.06 -3.53
CA LYS A 267 12.15 -13.93 -3.52
C LYS A 267 12.63 -13.10 -2.34
N GLU A 268 11.96 -11.98 -2.07
CA GLU A 268 12.43 -10.99 -1.09
C GLU A 268 11.26 -10.18 -0.51
N ALA A 269 11.43 -9.73 0.73
CA ALA A 269 10.61 -8.69 1.36
C ALA A 269 11.53 -7.62 1.94
N ARG A 270 11.31 -6.34 1.61
CA ARG A 270 12.11 -5.21 2.07
C ARG A 270 11.26 -4.04 2.52
N LEU A 271 11.79 -3.27 3.46
CA LEU A 271 11.31 -1.93 3.77
C LEU A 271 11.96 -0.94 2.79
N GLY A 272 11.18 -0.01 2.24
CA GLY A 272 11.68 1.10 1.42
C GLY A 272 12.31 2.20 2.28
N ASP A 273 13.25 1.84 3.13
CA ASP A 273 13.93 2.76 4.06
C ASP A 273 15.10 3.50 3.41
N PHE A 274 14.83 4.05 2.20
CA PHE A 274 15.83 4.85 1.49
C PHE A 274 16.31 6.04 2.34
N GLU A 275 17.57 6.41 2.22
CA GLU A 275 18.16 7.48 3.03
C GLU A 275 17.36 8.79 2.94
N PHE A 276 16.85 9.12 1.76
CA PHE A 276 16.10 10.38 1.52
C PHE A 276 14.68 10.40 2.13
N VAL A 277 14.08 9.23 2.46
CA VAL A 277 12.75 9.14 3.11
C VAL A 277 12.85 9.08 4.63
N LEU A 278 14.05 9.11 5.17
CA LEU A 278 14.32 9.06 6.60
C LEU A 278 14.80 10.42 7.12
N THR A 279 14.55 10.66 8.37
CA THR A 279 15.12 11.79 9.13
C THR A 279 15.55 11.32 10.51
N GLU A 280 16.42 12.10 11.16
CA GLU A 280 16.82 11.83 12.54
C GLU A 280 15.63 12.01 13.50
N ASP A 281 15.42 11.02 14.36
CA ASP A 281 14.49 11.15 15.48
C ASP A 281 15.21 11.77 16.68
N THR A 282 15.21 13.09 16.74
CA THR A 282 15.90 13.86 17.79
C THR A 282 15.36 13.64 19.19
N LYS A 283 14.12 13.10 19.32
CA LYS A 283 13.46 12.86 20.60
C LYS A 283 13.77 11.47 21.17
N TYR A 284 13.78 10.45 20.31
CA TYR A 284 13.90 9.05 20.74
C TYR A 284 15.17 8.38 20.21
N GLY A 285 15.97 9.09 19.43
CA GLY A 285 17.20 8.60 18.80
C GLY A 285 16.95 7.71 17.58
N GLY A 286 17.95 7.55 16.74
CA GLY A 286 17.88 6.79 15.50
C GLY A 286 17.13 7.52 14.41
N VAL A 287 16.57 6.78 13.45
CA VAL A 287 15.86 7.33 12.29
C VAL A 287 14.36 7.08 12.36
N CYS A 288 13.59 7.95 11.72
CA CYS A 288 12.14 7.79 11.54
C CYS A 288 11.75 8.22 10.12
N PRO A 289 10.55 7.82 9.63
CA PRO A 289 10.05 8.31 8.36
C PRO A 289 9.97 9.83 8.34
N HIS A 290 10.42 10.44 7.25
CA HIS A 290 10.32 11.88 7.01
C HIS A 290 8.92 12.22 6.52
N ARG A 291 8.00 12.39 7.46
CA ARG A 291 6.57 12.60 7.24
C ARG A 291 6.25 13.99 6.71
N THR A 292 5.09 14.13 6.09
CA THR A 292 4.61 15.41 5.55
C THR A 292 4.32 16.43 6.65
N TYR A 293 3.71 15.99 7.75
CA TYR A 293 3.40 16.83 8.91
C TYR A 293 3.81 16.17 10.22
N LEU A 294 4.35 16.96 11.14
CA LEU A 294 4.49 16.61 12.54
C LEU A 294 3.53 17.48 13.37
N GLY A 295 2.37 16.93 13.73
CA GLY A 295 1.25 17.71 14.25
C GLY A 295 0.78 18.73 13.21
N MET A 296 0.86 20.01 13.54
CA MET A 296 0.47 21.11 12.65
C MET A 296 1.61 21.62 11.77
N ARG A 297 2.84 21.20 12.07
CA ARG A 297 4.03 21.74 11.39
C ARG A 297 4.32 20.94 10.12
N TYR A 298 4.32 21.63 8.98
CA TYR A 298 4.76 21.08 7.71
C TYR A 298 6.27 20.76 7.75
N GLN A 299 6.61 19.53 7.41
CA GLN A 299 7.97 19.01 7.42
C GLN A 299 8.56 18.88 6.01
N ASP A 300 7.75 19.08 4.98
CA ASP A 300 8.17 18.85 3.60
C ASP A 300 8.67 17.40 3.39
N GLY A 301 8.02 16.43 4.03
CA GLY A 301 8.40 15.01 4.01
C GLY A 301 7.71 14.18 2.93
N TYR A 302 7.89 12.90 3.01
CA TYR A 302 7.39 11.87 2.09
C TYR A 302 6.12 11.22 2.62
N SER A 303 6.24 10.37 3.63
CA SER A 303 5.14 9.74 4.34
C SER A 303 5.55 9.44 5.79
N ASP A 304 4.58 9.17 6.66
CA ASP A 304 4.83 8.64 8.00
C ASP A 304 4.91 7.10 8.01
N HIS A 305 4.65 6.47 6.88
CA HIS A 305 4.91 5.07 6.61
C HIS A 305 6.05 4.91 5.60
N LEU A 306 6.74 3.77 5.65
CA LEU A 306 7.73 3.37 4.65
C LEU A 306 7.11 2.35 3.70
N PRO A 307 7.40 2.39 2.40
CA PRO A 307 6.93 1.39 1.46
C PRO A 307 7.37 -0.01 1.86
N LEU A 308 6.50 -1.00 1.62
CA LEU A 308 6.78 -2.41 1.77
C LEU A 308 6.91 -3.04 0.39
N ILE A 309 8.08 -3.61 0.10
CA ILE A 309 8.47 -4.09 -1.23
C ILE A 309 8.53 -5.61 -1.19
N ILE A 310 7.71 -6.28 -1.99
CA ILE A 310 7.73 -7.73 -2.13
C ILE A 310 8.10 -8.08 -3.58
N ARG A 311 9.09 -8.95 -3.73
CA ARG A 311 9.56 -9.43 -5.02
C ARG A 311 9.25 -10.90 -5.19
N PHE A 312 8.75 -11.24 -6.37
CA PHE A 312 8.43 -12.59 -6.76
C PHE A 312 9.28 -13.00 -7.96
N VAL A 313 9.67 -14.27 -8.00
CA VAL A 313 10.31 -14.85 -9.19
C VAL A 313 9.22 -15.08 -10.23
N GLN A 314 9.51 -14.67 -11.47
CA GLN A 314 8.72 -15.06 -12.63
C GLN A 314 9.49 -16.12 -13.42
N ASP A 315 8.84 -17.24 -13.66
CA ASP A 315 9.37 -18.26 -14.58
C ASP A 315 9.13 -17.79 -16.03
N SER A 316 10.18 -17.36 -16.70
CA SER A 316 10.10 -17.19 -18.15
C SER A 316 9.91 -18.57 -18.81
N ARG A 317 8.66 -18.87 -19.14
CA ARG A 317 8.30 -20.05 -19.95
C ARG A 317 8.67 -19.85 -21.42
#